data_6a3e0cda5de42077cde75cb425bbaa9c
#
_entry.id   6a3e0cda5de42077cde75cb425bbaa9c
#
_cell.length_a   1.000
_cell.length_b   1.000
_cell.length_c   1.000
_cell.angle_alpha   90.00
_cell.angle_beta   90.00
_cell.angle_gamma   90.00
#
_symmetry.space_group_name_H-M   'P 1'
#
loop_
_entity.id
_entity.type
_entity.pdbx_description
1 polymer ?
#
loop_
_entity_poly.entity_id
_entity_poly.type
_entity_poly.pdbx_seq_one_letter_code
_entity_poly.pdbx_strand_id
1 'polypeptide(L)'
;VLHSCQQLEQMGFEVTYLPVDESGKVSLSDIENAITTKTILVSIIMVNNEIGTIQQIAEISKLIKRVASSYNTSILFHTDAVQAAGYLDLDVKRLGVDLLSLSAHKFYGPKGVGCLFIKRGIPFEPQQAGGGQERERRSGTLNVPGIVGLGNAIELAESRRNMAVIHCSNLRDKLIKALVETIPGTKLNGHAVDRVANNVNVSF
;
A
#
# COMPACT_ATOMS: atom_id res chain seq x y z
N VAL A 1 -0.75 -4.31 10.05
CA VAL A 1 0.45 -3.46 10.25
C VAL A 1 0.71 -3.23 11.73
N LEU A 2 -0.23 -2.65 12.52
CA LEU A 2 0.00 -2.33 13.94
C LEU A 2 0.56 -3.52 14.75
N HIS A 3 -0.05 -4.70 14.67
CA HIS A 3 0.44 -5.88 15.40
C HIS A 3 1.85 -6.31 14.96
N SER A 4 2.19 -6.16 13.68
CA SER A 4 3.56 -6.44 13.20
C SER A 4 4.55 -5.42 13.76
N CYS A 5 4.16 -4.14 13.85
CA CYS A 5 4.99 -3.11 14.49
C CYS A 5 5.18 -3.39 15.98
N GLN A 6 4.11 -3.74 16.72
CA GLN A 6 4.19 -4.11 18.13
C GLN A 6 5.11 -5.32 18.37
N GLN A 7 5.10 -6.30 17.47
CA GLN A 7 6.03 -7.42 17.53
C GLN A 7 7.49 -6.98 17.34
N LEU A 8 7.74 -6.05 16.41
CA LEU A 8 9.08 -5.48 16.22
C LEU A 8 9.54 -4.68 17.44
N GLU A 9 8.65 -3.92 18.09
CA GLU A 9 8.97 -3.23 19.35
C GLU A 9 9.38 -4.22 20.45
N GLN A 10 8.70 -5.36 20.56
CA GLN A 10 9.09 -6.43 21.50
C GLN A 10 10.47 -7.03 21.17
N MET A 11 10.91 -6.95 19.91
CA MET A 11 12.24 -7.37 19.46
C MET A 11 13.31 -6.29 19.64
N GLY A 12 12.96 -5.10 20.16
CA GLY A 12 13.86 -3.99 20.44
C GLY A 12 14.00 -2.95 19.33
N PHE A 13 13.14 -3.00 18.32
CA PHE A 13 13.07 -1.94 17.31
C PHE A 13 12.28 -0.73 17.84
N GLU A 14 12.69 0.47 17.50
CA GLU A 14 11.94 1.70 17.73
C GLU A 14 10.96 1.92 16.57
N VAL A 15 9.66 2.07 16.86
CA VAL A 15 8.63 2.31 15.85
C VAL A 15 7.99 3.67 16.08
N THR A 16 7.94 4.49 15.03
CA THR A 16 7.23 5.77 15.03
C THR A 16 5.93 5.62 14.23
N TYR A 17 4.80 5.86 14.87
CA TYR A 17 3.49 5.89 14.22
C TYR A 17 3.18 7.31 13.78
N LEU A 18 3.08 7.52 12.46
CA LEU A 18 2.79 8.83 11.90
C LEU A 18 1.31 9.20 12.09
N PRO A 19 1.00 10.45 12.47
CA PRO A 19 -0.37 10.92 12.46
C PRO A 19 -0.90 11.05 11.03
N VAL A 20 -2.21 11.12 10.90
CA VAL A 20 -2.90 11.46 9.66
C VAL A 20 -3.84 12.65 9.91
N ASP A 21 -4.14 13.39 8.85
CA ASP A 21 -5.15 14.44 8.91
C ASP A 21 -6.59 13.87 8.94
N GLU A 22 -7.60 14.73 8.99
CA GLU A 22 -9.01 14.34 9.00
C GLU A 22 -9.43 13.54 7.76
N SER A 23 -8.70 13.67 6.66
CA SER A 23 -8.92 12.92 5.42
C SER A 23 -8.15 11.59 5.37
N GLY A 24 -7.33 11.32 6.38
CA GLY A 24 -6.50 10.11 6.47
C GLY A 24 -5.19 10.20 5.68
N LYS A 25 -4.71 11.40 5.33
CA LYS A 25 -3.42 11.59 4.66
C LYS A 25 -2.28 11.79 5.66
N VAL A 26 -1.13 11.21 5.35
CA VAL A 26 0.13 11.47 6.04
C VAL A 26 0.77 12.72 5.47
N SER A 27 1.24 13.62 6.33
CA SER A 27 1.95 14.83 5.91
C SER A 27 3.41 14.52 5.57
N LEU A 28 3.94 15.17 4.52
CA LEU A 28 5.36 15.06 4.16
C LEU A 28 6.27 15.60 5.26
N SER A 29 5.85 16.66 5.96
CA SER A 29 6.58 17.23 7.10
C SER A 29 6.69 16.26 8.27
N ASP A 30 5.61 15.52 8.57
CA ASP A 30 5.64 14.54 9.66
C ASP A 30 6.56 13.35 9.33
N ILE A 31 6.57 12.92 8.06
CA ILE A 31 7.51 11.90 7.59
C ILE A 31 8.96 12.41 7.74
N GLU A 32 9.24 13.63 7.28
CA GLU A 32 10.58 14.22 7.34
C GLU A 32 11.07 14.35 8.79
N ASN A 33 10.22 14.83 9.69
CA ASN A 33 10.53 14.99 11.12
C ASN A 33 10.72 13.65 11.85
N ALA A 34 10.02 12.59 11.41
CA ALA A 34 10.14 11.27 12.03
C ALA A 34 11.39 10.49 11.59
N ILE A 35 11.99 10.83 10.46
CA ILE A 35 13.19 10.16 9.96
C ILE A 35 14.40 10.60 10.77
N THR A 36 15.18 9.64 11.25
CA THR A 36 16.46 9.83 11.97
C THR A 36 17.58 9.07 11.30
N THR A 37 18.81 9.25 11.77
CA THR A 37 19.97 8.47 11.32
C THR A 37 19.87 6.97 11.64
N LYS A 38 18.94 6.57 12.51
CA LYS A 38 18.64 5.16 12.86
C LYS A 38 17.51 4.56 12.05
N THR A 39 16.80 5.36 11.25
CA THR A 39 15.66 4.87 10.45
C THR A 39 16.15 3.93 9.35
N ILE A 40 15.64 2.71 9.33
CA ILE A 40 15.98 1.68 8.34
C ILE A 40 14.85 1.40 7.35
N LEU A 41 13.60 1.64 7.75
CA LEU A 41 12.42 1.35 6.94
C LEU A 41 11.34 2.39 7.17
N VAL A 42 10.74 2.88 6.09
CA VAL A 42 9.47 3.61 6.10
C VAL A 42 8.43 2.74 5.41
N SER A 43 7.27 2.55 6.03
CA SER A 43 6.18 1.74 5.47
C SER A 43 4.90 2.55 5.48
N ILE A 44 4.34 2.81 4.29
CA ILE A 44 3.11 3.60 4.12
C ILE A 44 2.13 2.82 3.25
N ILE A 45 0.89 2.70 3.72
CA ILE A 45 -0.20 2.14 2.90
C ILE A 45 -0.49 3.07 1.72
N MET A 46 -0.62 2.52 0.51
CA MET A 46 -0.90 3.33 -0.69
C MET A 46 -2.35 3.80 -0.74
N VAL A 47 -3.28 2.93 -0.37
CA VAL A 47 -4.72 3.21 -0.31
C VAL A 47 -5.29 2.65 0.98
N ASN A 48 -5.93 3.49 1.77
CA ASN A 48 -6.61 3.03 2.98
C ASN A 48 -7.82 2.14 2.62
N ASN A 49 -7.92 0.98 3.23
CA ASN A 49 -8.94 -0.03 2.92
C ASN A 49 -10.36 0.35 3.37
N GLU A 50 -10.51 1.27 4.32
CA GLU A 50 -11.81 1.68 4.87
C GLU A 50 -12.30 2.97 4.22
N ILE A 51 -11.52 4.02 4.30
CA ILE A 51 -11.91 5.35 3.82
C ILE A 51 -11.45 5.66 2.39
N GLY A 52 -10.70 4.78 1.75
CA GLY A 52 -10.30 4.89 0.34
C GLY A 52 -9.27 5.97 0.01
N THR A 53 -8.72 6.67 1.00
CA THR A 53 -7.73 7.74 0.80
C THR A 53 -6.45 7.23 0.19
N ILE A 54 -5.96 7.92 -0.84
CA ILE A 54 -4.74 7.60 -1.59
C ILE A 54 -3.59 8.44 -1.05
N GLN A 55 -2.46 7.80 -0.72
CA GLN A 55 -1.23 8.46 -0.31
C GLN A 55 -0.33 8.76 -1.51
N GLN A 56 0.46 9.84 -1.42
CA GLN A 56 1.34 10.31 -2.49
C GLN A 56 2.68 9.56 -2.49
N ILE A 57 2.66 8.26 -2.79
CA ILE A 57 3.80 7.35 -2.65
C ILE A 57 5.06 7.82 -3.39
N ALA A 58 4.93 8.30 -4.62
CA ALA A 58 6.08 8.76 -5.40
C ALA A 58 6.75 10.01 -4.78
N GLU A 59 5.98 10.92 -4.21
CA GLU A 59 6.50 12.12 -3.54
C GLU A 59 7.14 11.77 -2.21
N ILE A 60 6.50 10.88 -1.44
CA ILE A 60 7.08 10.32 -0.21
C ILE A 60 8.41 9.62 -0.51
N SER A 61 8.50 8.84 -1.59
CA SER A 61 9.74 8.20 -2.02
C SER A 61 10.87 9.22 -2.29
N LYS A 62 10.55 10.32 -2.99
CA LYS A 62 11.53 11.39 -3.25
C LYS A 62 12.01 12.04 -1.98
N LEU A 63 11.09 12.30 -1.05
CA LEU A 63 11.42 12.87 0.26
C LEU A 63 12.36 11.95 1.05
N ILE A 64 12.01 10.66 1.19
CA ILE A 64 12.81 9.68 1.92
C ILE A 64 14.24 9.61 1.34
N LYS A 65 14.38 9.55 0.02
CA LYS A 65 15.70 9.51 -0.65
C LYS A 65 16.53 10.78 -0.40
N ARG A 66 15.88 11.95 -0.42
CA ARG A 66 16.52 13.21 -0.11
C ARG A 66 17.06 13.22 1.32
N VAL A 67 16.22 12.84 2.29
CA VAL A 67 16.60 12.82 3.72
C VAL A 67 17.67 11.75 3.98
N ALA A 68 17.52 10.55 3.42
CA ALA A 68 18.53 9.50 3.54
C ALA A 68 19.90 9.96 3.02
N SER A 69 19.92 10.69 1.90
CA SER A 69 21.17 11.25 1.34
C SER A 69 21.79 12.30 2.26
N SER A 70 21.00 13.16 2.91
CA SER A 70 21.52 14.16 3.86
C SER A 70 22.13 13.55 5.12
N TYR A 71 21.66 12.38 5.53
CA TYR A 71 22.18 11.61 6.66
C TYR A 71 23.29 10.61 6.27
N ASN A 72 23.61 10.51 4.98
CA ASN A 72 24.53 9.51 4.44
C ASN A 72 24.15 8.07 4.86
N THR A 73 22.86 7.77 4.82
CA THR A 73 22.28 6.47 5.21
C THR A 73 21.41 5.90 4.10
N SER A 74 21.02 4.63 4.24
CA SER A 74 20.09 3.95 3.34
C SER A 74 18.82 3.63 4.10
N ILE A 75 17.69 4.15 3.62
CA ILE A 75 16.36 3.91 4.17
C ILE A 75 15.54 3.19 3.12
N LEU A 76 15.01 2.03 3.45
CA LEU A 76 14.11 1.28 2.58
C LEU A 76 12.70 1.87 2.63
N PHE A 77 12.05 1.92 1.48
CA PHE A 77 10.66 2.37 1.39
C PHE A 77 9.74 1.23 0.94
N HIS A 78 8.83 0.84 1.82
CA HIS A 78 7.77 -0.13 1.58
C HIS A 78 6.43 0.57 1.40
N THR A 79 5.63 0.07 0.46
CA THR A 79 4.21 0.41 0.36
C THR A 79 3.34 -0.84 0.36
N ASP A 80 2.29 -0.81 1.17
CA ASP A 80 1.19 -1.77 1.04
C ASP A 80 0.24 -1.26 -0.05
N ALA A 81 0.27 -1.91 -1.22
CA ALA A 81 -0.53 -1.57 -2.38
C ALA A 81 -1.72 -2.54 -2.58
N VAL A 82 -2.07 -3.30 -1.55
CA VAL A 82 -3.13 -4.33 -1.61
C VAL A 82 -4.46 -3.76 -2.11
N GLN A 83 -4.81 -2.54 -1.72
CA GLN A 83 -6.07 -1.88 -2.15
C GLN A 83 -5.91 -1.04 -3.43
N ALA A 84 -4.71 -0.91 -3.96
CA ALA A 84 -4.42 -0.09 -5.14
C ALA A 84 -4.49 -0.89 -6.46
N ALA A 85 -4.23 -2.19 -6.40
CA ALA A 85 -4.17 -3.06 -7.57
C ALA A 85 -5.49 -3.04 -8.36
N GLY A 86 -5.38 -2.87 -9.68
CA GLY A 86 -6.52 -2.74 -10.60
C GLY A 86 -7.16 -1.35 -10.66
N TYR A 87 -6.71 -0.39 -9.83
CA TYR A 87 -7.23 0.98 -9.82
C TYR A 87 -6.14 2.05 -9.96
N LEU A 88 -4.94 1.80 -9.44
CA LEU A 88 -3.82 2.73 -9.53
C LEU A 88 -2.64 2.12 -10.31
N ASP A 89 -1.77 2.99 -10.80
CA ASP A 89 -0.52 2.57 -11.41
C ASP A 89 0.45 2.04 -10.36
N LEU A 90 0.92 0.82 -10.55
CA LEU A 90 1.83 0.12 -9.64
C LEU A 90 3.24 -0.01 -10.21
N ASP A 91 3.64 0.78 -11.21
CA ASP A 91 5.01 0.78 -11.70
C ASP A 91 5.98 1.17 -10.56
N VAL A 92 6.69 0.19 -10.04
CA VAL A 92 7.60 0.34 -8.90
C VAL A 92 8.74 1.34 -9.18
N LYS A 93 9.10 1.55 -10.45
CA LYS A 93 10.12 2.56 -10.83
C LYS A 93 9.55 3.96 -10.71
N ARG A 94 8.31 4.18 -11.16
CA ARG A 94 7.61 5.48 -11.03
C ARG A 94 7.28 5.78 -9.58
N LEU A 95 6.81 4.79 -8.83
CA LEU A 95 6.56 4.90 -7.38
C LEU A 95 7.85 5.13 -6.59
N GLY A 96 8.97 4.58 -7.08
CA GLY A 96 10.27 4.70 -6.45
C GLY A 96 10.43 3.90 -5.15
N VAL A 97 9.58 2.90 -4.94
CA VAL A 97 9.59 2.03 -3.77
C VAL A 97 10.62 0.91 -3.89
N ASP A 98 11.07 0.42 -2.75
CA ASP A 98 12.00 -0.70 -2.65
C ASP A 98 11.27 -2.02 -2.38
N LEU A 99 10.12 -1.95 -1.71
CA LEU A 99 9.26 -3.07 -1.37
C LEU A 99 7.80 -2.70 -1.67
N LEU A 100 7.01 -3.66 -2.18
CA LEU A 100 5.59 -3.46 -2.45
C LEU A 100 4.80 -4.75 -2.20
N SER A 101 3.76 -4.67 -1.37
CA SER A 101 2.91 -5.81 -1.03
C SER A 101 1.61 -5.81 -1.84
N LEU A 102 1.21 -7.01 -2.30
CA LEU A 102 -0.06 -7.27 -2.98
C LEU A 102 -0.75 -8.50 -2.41
N SER A 103 -2.08 -8.57 -2.55
CA SER A 103 -2.88 -9.74 -2.20
C SER A 103 -3.88 -10.03 -3.31
N ALA A 104 -3.80 -11.23 -3.88
CA ALA A 104 -4.52 -11.59 -5.11
C ALA A 104 -6.04 -11.40 -5.02
N HIS A 105 -6.66 -11.74 -3.88
CA HIS A 105 -8.11 -11.65 -3.71
C HIS A 105 -8.67 -10.21 -3.75
N LYS A 106 -7.81 -9.19 -3.71
CA LYS A 106 -8.21 -7.78 -3.82
C LYS A 106 -8.35 -7.30 -5.27
N PHE A 107 -7.83 -8.06 -6.21
CA PHE A 107 -7.96 -7.82 -7.64
C PHE A 107 -8.46 -9.07 -8.39
N TYR A 108 -9.44 -9.75 -7.76
CA TYR A 108 -10.19 -10.88 -8.32
C TYR A 108 -9.38 -12.17 -8.55
N GLY A 109 -8.19 -12.27 -7.95
CA GLY A 109 -7.38 -13.47 -7.92
C GLY A 109 -7.76 -14.44 -6.78
N PRO A 110 -7.08 -15.57 -6.66
CA PRO A 110 -7.38 -16.57 -5.63
C PRO A 110 -7.04 -16.06 -4.22
N LYS A 111 -7.80 -16.53 -3.24
CA LYS A 111 -7.49 -16.35 -1.82
C LYS A 111 -6.25 -17.16 -1.42
N GLY A 112 -5.56 -16.74 -0.35
CA GLY A 112 -4.42 -17.47 0.21
C GLY A 112 -3.12 -17.32 -0.57
N VAL A 113 -3.03 -16.34 -1.49
CA VAL A 113 -1.82 -16.02 -2.23
C VAL A 113 -1.62 -14.50 -2.30
N GLY A 114 -0.39 -14.06 -2.13
CA GLY A 114 0.05 -12.68 -2.24
C GLY A 114 1.42 -12.57 -2.88
N CYS A 115 1.88 -11.36 -3.11
CA CYS A 115 3.18 -11.07 -3.69
C CYS A 115 3.85 -9.95 -2.90
N LEU A 116 5.15 -10.11 -2.65
CA LEU A 116 6.03 -9.06 -2.19
C LEU A 116 7.07 -8.77 -3.28
N PHE A 117 6.98 -7.60 -3.90
CA PHE A 117 8.07 -7.09 -4.73
C PHE A 117 9.21 -6.68 -3.82
N ILE A 118 10.42 -7.13 -4.16
CA ILE A 118 11.67 -6.75 -3.49
C ILE A 118 12.63 -6.29 -4.57
N LYS A 119 13.06 -5.05 -4.50
CA LYS A 119 14.05 -4.48 -5.42
C LYS A 119 15.36 -5.26 -5.32
N ARG A 120 16.01 -5.48 -6.47
CA ARG A 120 17.27 -6.22 -6.53
C ARG A 120 18.35 -5.57 -5.64
N GLY A 121 19.09 -6.40 -4.89
CA GLY A 121 20.18 -5.96 -4.02
C GLY A 121 19.75 -5.64 -2.58
N ILE A 122 18.46 -5.70 -2.26
CA ILE A 122 17.99 -5.53 -0.87
C ILE A 122 18.19 -6.83 -0.10
N PRO A 123 18.87 -6.80 1.05
CA PRO A 123 18.95 -7.93 1.96
C PRO A 123 17.55 -8.25 2.51
N PHE A 124 17.23 -9.53 2.58
CA PHE A 124 15.93 -10.00 3.03
C PHE A 124 16.08 -11.31 3.80
N GLU A 125 15.73 -11.29 5.07
CA GLU A 125 15.72 -12.47 5.92
C GLU A 125 14.38 -13.20 5.85
N PRO A 126 14.36 -14.50 5.57
CA PRO A 126 13.13 -15.27 5.47
C PRO A 126 12.47 -15.40 6.85
N GLN A 127 11.17 -15.15 6.94
CA GLN A 127 10.38 -15.37 8.15
C GLN A 127 10.09 -16.86 8.40
N GLN A 128 10.18 -17.69 7.38
CA GLN A 128 9.98 -19.13 7.45
C GLN A 128 11.27 -19.85 7.06
N ALA A 129 11.89 -20.52 8.00
CA ALA A 129 13.04 -21.37 7.76
C ALA A 129 12.63 -22.71 7.12
N GLY A 130 13.52 -23.31 6.32
CA GLY A 130 13.29 -24.59 5.65
C GLY A 130 14.01 -24.72 4.33
N GLY A 131 13.34 -25.21 3.28
CA GLY A 131 13.88 -25.35 1.95
C GLY A 131 14.11 -24.00 1.24
N GLY A 132 14.91 -24.02 0.14
CA GLY A 132 15.35 -22.82 -0.58
C GLY A 132 14.36 -22.25 -1.60
N GLN A 133 13.03 -22.44 -1.40
CA GLN A 133 12.03 -21.91 -2.32
C GLN A 133 12.06 -20.36 -2.32
N GLU A 134 11.51 -19.75 -3.38
CA GLU A 134 11.51 -18.31 -3.58
C GLU A 134 12.91 -17.67 -3.45
N ARG A 135 13.94 -18.38 -3.94
CA ARG A 135 15.35 -17.94 -3.82
C ARG A 135 15.80 -17.74 -2.38
N GLU A 136 15.44 -18.67 -1.51
CA GLU A 136 15.73 -18.66 -0.07
C GLU A 136 15.02 -17.54 0.72
N ARG A 137 13.96 -16.95 0.14
CA ARG A 137 13.22 -15.85 0.79
C ARG A 137 11.93 -16.28 1.48
N ARG A 138 11.38 -17.43 1.09
CA ARG A 138 10.17 -17.99 1.71
C ARG A 138 10.17 -19.49 1.50
N SER A 139 10.38 -20.24 2.56
CA SER A 139 10.41 -21.69 2.54
C SER A 139 9.02 -22.31 2.46
N GLY A 140 8.96 -23.55 1.98
CA GLY A 140 7.75 -24.34 1.78
C GLY A 140 7.37 -24.49 0.32
N THR A 141 6.78 -25.65 -0.01
CA THR A 141 6.34 -25.97 -1.38
C THR A 141 5.45 -24.87 -1.94
N LEU A 142 5.72 -24.47 -3.18
CA LEU A 142 4.98 -23.38 -3.82
C LEU A 142 3.53 -23.77 -4.10
N ASN A 143 2.61 -22.87 -3.79
CA ASN A 143 1.21 -22.97 -4.24
C ASN A 143 1.12 -22.56 -5.72
N VAL A 144 1.57 -23.43 -6.61
CA VAL A 144 1.63 -23.14 -8.05
C VAL A 144 0.29 -22.67 -8.62
N PRO A 145 -0.86 -23.35 -8.35
CA PRO A 145 -2.15 -22.86 -8.84
C PRO A 145 -2.50 -21.45 -8.37
N GLY A 146 -2.22 -21.14 -7.10
CA GLY A 146 -2.45 -19.81 -6.56
C GLY A 146 -1.56 -18.75 -7.19
N ILE A 147 -0.28 -19.07 -7.40
CA ILE A 147 0.71 -18.16 -8.03
C ILE A 147 0.32 -17.86 -9.48
N VAL A 148 -0.04 -18.87 -10.26
CA VAL A 148 -0.52 -18.71 -11.65
C VAL A 148 -1.80 -17.89 -11.67
N GLY A 149 -2.75 -18.18 -10.77
CA GLY A 149 -3.98 -17.41 -10.65
C GLY A 149 -3.75 -15.94 -10.28
N LEU A 150 -2.77 -15.64 -9.39
CA LEU A 150 -2.35 -14.27 -9.07
C LEU A 150 -1.78 -13.57 -10.31
N GLY A 151 -0.87 -14.24 -11.04
CA GLY A 151 -0.26 -13.69 -12.25
C GLY A 151 -1.31 -13.30 -13.30
N ASN A 152 -2.24 -14.20 -13.61
CA ASN A 152 -3.34 -13.92 -14.54
C ASN A 152 -4.25 -12.80 -14.04
N ALA A 153 -4.55 -12.77 -12.74
CA ALA A 153 -5.42 -11.75 -12.16
C ALA A 153 -4.80 -10.34 -12.23
N ILE A 154 -3.50 -10.19 -11.93
CA ILE A 154 -2.84 -8.88 -11.99
C ILE A 154 -2.72 -8.37 -13.43
N GLU A 155 -2.41 -9.25 -14.39
CA GLU A 155 -2.35 -8.90 -15.81
C GLU A 155 -3.73 -8.43 -16.33
N LEU A 156 -4.79 -9.16 -15.98
CA LEU A 156 -6.15 -8.80 -16.34
C LEU A 156 -6.61 -7.51 -15.68
N ALA A 157 -6.30 -7.32 -14.39
CA ALA A 157 -6.62 -6.11 -13.65
C ALA A 157 -5.92 -4.88 -14.25
N GLU A 158 -4.65 -4.99 -14.62
CA GLU A 158 -3.91 -3.90 -15.25
C GLU A 158 -4.45 -3.58 -16.66
N SER A 159 -4.72 -4.59 -17.48
CA SER A 159 -5.27 -4.38 -18.82
C SER A 159 -6.64 -3.69 -18.82
N ARG A 160 -7.43 -3.89 -17.77
CA ARG A 160 -8.78 -3.31 -17.61
C ARG A 160 -8.82 -2.08 -16.70
N ARG A 161 -7.69 -1.67 -16.13
CA ARG A 161 -7.60 -0.63 -15.09
C ARG A 161 -8.33 0.66 -15.48
N ASN A 162 -8.04 1.22 -16.65
CA ASN A 162 -8.64 2.49 -17.08
C ASN A 162 -10.18 2.39 -17.15
N MET A 163 -10.69 1.29 -17.70
CA MET A 163 -12.11 1.04 -17.82
C MET A 163 -12.78 0.88 -16.44
N ALA A 164 -12.15 0.11 -15.55
CA ALA A 164 -12.63 -0.09 -14.18
C ALA A 164 -12.64 1.23 -13.38
N VAL A 165 -11.60 2.05 -13.51
CA VAL A 165 -11.52 3.36 -12.83
C VAL A 165 -12.65 4.28 -13.30
N ILE A 166 -12.86 4.42 -14.61
CA ILE A 166 -13.94 5.28 -15.15
C ILE A 166 -15.29 4.79 -14.67
N HIS A 167 -15.57 3.49 -14.80
CA HIS A 167 -16.85 2.90 -14.41
C HIS A 167 -17.13 3.06 -12.91
N CYS A 168 -16.20 2.66 -12.07
CA CYS A 168 -16.36 2.72 -10.62
C CYS A 168 -16.43 4.16 -10.10
N SER A 169 -15.60 5.09 -10.62
CA SER A 169 -15.66 6.48 -10.21
C SER A 169 -17.01 7.12 -10.52
N ASN A 170 -17.57 6.86 -11.70
CA ASN A 170 -18.90 7.38 -12.07
C ASN A 170 -20.00 6.87 -11.12
N LEU A 171 -19.98 5.60 -10.74
CA LEU A 171 -20.94 5.02 -9.80
C LEU A 171 -20.71 5.55 -8.38
N ARG A 172 -19.45 5.60 -7.92
CA ARG A 172 -19.05 6.15 -6.63
C ARG A 172 -19.55 7.59 -6.45
N ASP A 173 -19.26 8.44 -7.42
CA ASP A 173 -19.59 9.87 -7.33
C ASP A 173 -21.10 10.11 -7.33
N LYS A 174 -21.86 9.33 -8.14
CA LYS A 174 -23.32 9.34 -8.11
C LYS A 174 -23.88 8.91 -6.74
N LEU A 175 -23.30 7.84 -6.15
CA LEU A 175 -23.75 7.36 -4.84
C LEU A 175 -23.43 8.36 -3.73
N ILE A 176 -22.20 8.88 -3.69
CA ILE A 176 -21.81 9.91 -2.71
C ILE A 176 -22.74 11.12 -2.80
N LYS A 177 -22.95 11.64 -4.01
CA LYS A 177 -23.82 12.79 -4.23
C LYS A 177 -25.23 12.52 -3.72
N ALA A 178 -25.82 11.39 -4.12
CA ALA A 178 -27.17 11.03 -3.70
C ALA A 178 -27.29 10.91 -2.17
N LEU A 179 -26.34 10.27 -1.50
CA LEU A 179 -26.36 10.11 -0.03
C LEU A 179 -26.25 11.46 0.69
N VAL A 180 -25.31 12.31 0.27
CA VAL A 180 -25.09 13.61 0.90
C VAL A 180 -26.25 14.58 0.68
N GLU A 181 -26.90 14.55 -0.51
CA GLU A 181 -28.00 15.44 -0.84
C GLU A 181 -29.34 14.99 -0.23
N THR A 182 -29.54 13.68 0.01
CA THR A 182 -30.84 13.15 0.44
C THR A 182 -30.92 12.83 1.92
N ILE A 183 -29.81 12.55 2.60
CA ILE A 183 -29.79 12.15 4.01
C ILE A 183 -29.13 13.24 4.83
N PRO A 184 -29.90 13.99 5.68
CA PRO A 184 -29.34 15.03 6.53
C PRO A 184 -28.27 14.48 7.48
N GLY A 185 -27.19 15.24 7.68
CA GLY A 185 -26.09 14.87 8.57
C GLY A 185 -25.06 13.92 7.96
N THR A 186 -25.27 13.43 6.71
CA THR A 186 -24.30 12.58 6.04
C THR A 186 -22.96 13.27 5.84
N LYS A 187 -21.90 12.62 6.31
CA LYS A 187 -20.51 13.07 6.14
C LYS A 187 -19.73 12.04 5.34
N LEU A 188 -19.04 12.47 4.28
CA LEU A 188 -18.08 11.63 3.55
C LEU A 188 -16.81 11.50 4.38
N ASN A 189 -16.40 10.26 4.68
CA ASN A 189 -15.15 9.95 5.39
C ASN A 189 -14.01 9.74 4.39
N GLY A 190 -12.81 10.22 4.74
CA GLY A 190 -11.62 10.17 3.89
C GLY A 190 -11.55 11.31 2.87
N HIS A 191 -10.51 11.32 2.05
CA HIS A 191 -10.26 12.42 1.11
C HIS A 191 -11.29 12.44 -0.02
N ALA A 192 -11.81 13.61 -0.35
CA ALA A 192 -12.90 13.74 -1.34
C ALA A 192 -12.42 13.48 -2.78
N VAL A 193 -11.18 13.87 -3.11
CA VAL A 193 -10.60 13.80 -4.47
C VAL A 193 -9.60 12.65 -4.58
N ASP A 194 -8.58 12.63 -3.70
CA ASP A 194 -7.56 11.57 -3.69
C ASP A 194 -8.15 10.30 -3.04
N ARG A 195 -9.11 9.70 -3.73
CA ARG A 195 -9.89 8.54 -3.33
C ARG A 195 -9.87 7.48 -4.40
N VAL A 196 -9.64 6.23 -4.00
CA VAL A 196 -9.73 5.10 -4.94
C VAL A 196 -11.13 4.95 -5.52
N ALA A 197 -11.20 4.54 -6.78
CA ALA A 197 -12.43 4.57 -7.58
C ALA A 197 -13.59 3.74 -6.99
N ASN A 198 -13.29 2.66 -6.29
CA ASN A 198 -14.25 1.67 -5.80
C ASN A 198 -14.60 1.80 -4.30
N ASN A 199 -14.34 2.97 -3.69
CA ASN A 199 -14.61 3.15 -2.26
C ASN A 199 -15.62 4.28 -2.00
N VAL A 200 -16.65 3.96 -1.19
CA VAL A 200 -17.56 4.92 -0.55
C VAL A 200 -17.58 4.60 0.94
N ASN A 201 -17.26 5.58 1.76
CA ASN A 201 -17.38 5.49 3.22
C ASN A 201 -18.06 6.77 3.71
N VAL A 202 -19.21 6.63 4.35
CA VAL A 202 -20.02 7.74 4.88
C VAL A 202 -20.48 7.44 6.29
N SER A 203 -20.66 8.48 7.08
CA SER A 203 -21.29 8.46 8.41
C SER A 203 -22.60 9.23 8.36
N PHE A 204 -23.56 8.80 9.21
CA PHE A 204 -24.87 9.43 9.37
C PHE A 204 -25.04 9.97 10.78
#